data_4abf5796c1d0642c1f86e0f193ac6e9d
#
_entry.id   4abf5796c1d0642c1f86e0f193ac6e9d
#
_cell.length_a   1.000
_cell.length_b   1.000
_cell.length_c   1.000
_cell.angle_alpha   90.00
_cell.angle_beta   90.00
_cell.angle_gamma   90.00
#
_symmetry.space_group_name_H-M   'P 1'
#
loop_
_entity.id
_entity.type
_entity.pdbx_description
1 polymer ?
#
loop_
_entity_poly.entity_id
_entity_poly.type
_entity_poly.pdbx_seq_one_letter_code
_entity_poly.pdbx_strand_id
1 'polypeptide(L)'
;MKLPAYMKAQTEWVMHTEYPDLRSYDEIAIDLETRDPNLKSIGSGAVVGRGEVVGIAVATYNDKWYFPIAHGEGPNMNRAKTLEWFKDILECPATKIFHNAMYDVCWIRNLGLKINGLVVDTMIASSLLDENRFSYTLNTLAWHFLNEGKNERALNEAAKSRGLDPKADMWRLPAQEVGAYAEKDAELTFKLWQHVKKLLIEQDLQDIFNLETDLFPCLVDMRFQGVRVDVTAANQLKKELTRREERLIHQVKIDTGIETQIWAARSIAQVFEKLKLPYDRTEKTDSPSFTKNFLSNHAHPVVKMIAEARKINKVNTTFIDTILKYEHNGRIHAEINQIRSDDGGTVTGRFSYSNPNLQQIPARDPETGPLIRSLFIPEEGMKWGCFDYSQQEPRLVAHYALKFGLPSVNTIADSYDSDASTDFHQIVAEMAKIPRSQAKTINLGLFYGMGKAK
;
A
#
# COMPACT_ATOMS: atom_id res chain seq x y z
N MET A 1 19.09 11.88 -34.79
CA MET A 1 18.94 13.32 -35.07
C MET A 1 19.68 14.07 -33.99
N LYS A 2 20.67 14.93 -34.29
CA LYS A 2 21.31 15.74 -33.22
C LYS A 2 20.31 16.79 -32.76
N LEU A 3 19.97 16.76 -31.48
CA LEU A 3 19.12 17.79 -30.86
C LEU A 3 19.76 19.18 -31.00
N PRO A 4 18.98 20.22 -31.30
CA PRO A 4 19.47 21.60 -31.27
C PRO A 4 20.09 21.94 -29.92
N ALA A 5 21.07 22.84 -29.90
CA ALA A 5 21.81 23.19 -28.68
C ALA A 5 20.91 23.68 -27.52
N TYR A 6 19.79 24.36 -27.84
CA TYR A 6 18.81 24.82 -26.84
C TYR A 6 17.92 23.73 -26.25
N MET A 7 17.93 22.53 -26.85
CA MET A 7 17.20 21.35 -26.36
C MET A 7 18.09 20.41 -25.51
N LYS A 8 19.36 20.73 -25.36
CA LYS A 8 20.25 20.00 -24.48
C LYS A 8 20.08 20.53 -23.07
N ALA A 9 19.84 19.63 -22.10
CA ALA A 9 19.86 20.02 -20.70
C ALA A 9 21.19 20.69 -20.36
N GLN A 10 21.13 21.82 -19.69
CA GLN A 10 22.30 22.50 -19.17
C GLN A 10 22.69 21.80 -17.86
N THR A 11 23.43 20.72 -17.97
CA THR A 11 23.97 19.97 -16.84
C THR A 11 25.48 19.83 -17.02
N GLU A 12 26.21 20.01 -15.95
CA GLU A 12 27.66 19.79 -15.88
C GLU A 12 27.99 18.31 -15.54
N TRP A 13 26.98 17.49 -15.28
CA TRP A 13 27.20 16.10 -14.90
C TRP A 13 27.91 15.32 -16.03
N VAL A 14 28.94 14.57 -15.62
CA VAL A 14 29.73 13.70 -16.49
C VAL A 14 29.63 12.28 -16.00
N MET A 15 29.37 11.36 -16.91
CA MET A 15 29.31 9.93 -16.59
C MET A 15 30.64 9.43 -16.05
N HIS A 16 30.61 8.74 -14.90
CA HIS A 16 31.78 8.08 -14.33
C HIS A 16 32.27 6.97 -15.24
N THR A 17 33.55 6.78 -15.32
CA THR A 17 34.20 5.74 -16.15
C THR A 17 34.77 4.59 -15.32
N GLU A 18 34.93 4.79 -14.03
CA GLU A 18 35.51 3.84 -13.07
C GLU A 18 34.52 3.54 -11.95
N TYR A 19 34.64 2.35 -11.39
CA TYR A 19 33.85 1.93 -10.25
C TYR A 19 34.62 2.14 -8.96
N PRO A 20 34.11 2.91 -7.98
CA PRO A 20 34.78 3.09 -6.70
C PRO A 20 34.73 1.80 -5.87
N ASP A 21 35.77 1.57 -5.07
CA ASP A 21 35.73 0.53 -4.04
C ASP A 21 35.07 1.08 -2.77
N LEU A 22 33.85 0.66 -2.53
CA LEU A 22 33.04 1.10 -1.39
C LEU A 22 32.99 0.06 -0.26
N ARG A 23 33.70 -1.06 -0.35
CA ARG A 23 33.62 -2.17 0.62
C ARG A 23 34.20 -1.83 2.00
N SER A 24 34.98 -0.77 2.12
CA SER A 24 35.55 -0.27 3.38
C SER A 24 34.67 0.75 4.10
N TYR A 25 33.54 1.15 3.51
CA TYR A 25 32.61 2.08 4.15
C TYR A 25 31.63 1.32 5.06
N ASP A 26 31.30 1.92 6.20
CA ASP A 26 30.33 1.34 7.15
C ASP A 26 28.88 1.59 6.71
N GLU A 27 28.64 2.64 5.93
CA GLU A 27 27.32 3.08 5.51
C GLU A 27 27.33 3.52 4.04
N ILE A 28 26.40 3.06 3.24
CA ILE A 28 26.27 3.38 1.81
C ILE A 28 24.79 3.63 1.50
N ALA A 29 24.47 4.82 1.01
CA ALA A 29 23.13 5.10 0.50
C ALA A 29 23.01 4.63 -0.96
N ILE A 30 21.85 4.09 -1.30
CA ILE A 30 21.55 3.53 -2.62
C ILE A 30 20.19 4.05 -3.06
N ASP A 31 20.10 4.43 -4.32
CA ASP A 31 18.86 4.83 -5.00
C ASP A 31 18.87 4.26 -6.42
N LEU A 32 17.75 3.70 -6.87
CA LEU A 32 17.63 3.06 -8.17
C LEU A 32 16.72 3.85 -9.10
N GLU A 33 17.24 4.20 -10.26
CA GLU A 33 16.40 4.68 -11.35
C GLU A 33 15.85 3.50 -12.15
N THR A 34 14.56 3.54 -12.44
CA THR A 34 13.85 2.39 -13.01
C THR A 34 12.96 2.78 -14.19
N ARG A 35 12.72 1.79 -15.03
CA ARG A 35 11.60 1.79 -15.95
C ARG A 35 10.50 0.91 -15.36
N ASP A 36 9.44 1.52 -14.85
CA ASP A 36 8.29 0.83 -14.27
C ASP A 36 6.98 1.36 -14.89
N PRO A 37 6.60 0.85 -16.08
CA PRO A 37 5.55 1.48 -16.90
C PRO A 37 4.15 1.40 -16.29
N ASN A 38 3.93 0.50 -15.35
CA ASN A 38 2.62 0.26 -14.75
C ASN A 38 2.52 0.69 -13.29
N LEU A 39 3.54 1.35 -12.74
CA LEU A 39 3.63 1.72 -11.33
C LEU A 39 2.35 2.42 -10.83
N LYS A 40 1.86 3.42 -11.55
CA LYS A 40 0.66 4.20 -11.17
C LYS A 40 -0.67 3.41 -11.32
N SER A 41 -0.70 2.35 -12.12
CA SER A 41 -1.96 1.64 -12.47
C SER A 41 -2.18 0.33 -11.73
N ILE A 42 -1.10 -0.40 -11.44
CA ILE A 42 -1.14 -1.71 -10.79
C ILE A 42 -0.04 -1.93 -9.75
N GLY A 43 0.71 -0.86 -9.39
CA GLY A 43 1.83 -0.93 -8.45
C GLY A 43 3.14 -1.35 -9.08
N SER A 44 4.16 -1.55 -8.23
CA SER A 44 5.52 -1.84 -8.67
C SER A 44 5.64 -3.13 -9.49
N GLY A 45 6.29 -3.01 -10.64
CA GLY A 45 6.60 -4.11 -11.54
C GLY A 45 7.73 -5.03 -11.07
N ALA A 46 8.49 -4.63 -10.05
CA ALA A 46 9.66 -5.36 -9.57
C ALA A 46 9.37 -6.83 -9.20
N VAL A 47 8.26 -7.06 -8.50
CA VAL A 47 7.89 -8.40 -8.00
C VAL A 47 7.43 -9.33 -9.12
N VAL A 48 6.84 -8.78 -10.18
CA VAL A 48 6.27 -9.52 -11.32
C VAL A 48 7.13 -9.46 -12.58
N GLY A 49 8.32 -8.86 -12.51
CA GLY A 49 9.27 -8.78 -13.64
C GLY A 49 8.78 -7.86 -14.77
N ARG A 50 8.03 -6.81 -14.45
CA ARG A 50 7.51 -5.84 -15.45
C ARG A 50 8.25 -4.52 -15.34
N GLY A 51 9.34 -4.38 -16.02
CA GLY A 51 10.21 -3.20 -16.00
C GLY A 51 11.66 -3.60 -15.82
N GLU A 52 12.50 -2.64 -15.48
CA GLU A 52 13.93 -2.88 -15.30
C GLU A 52 14.61 -1.73 -14.53
N VAL A 53 15.76 -2.01 -13.94
CA VAL A 53 16.65 -0.99 -13.40
C VAL A 53 17.42 -0.36 -14.55
N VAL A 54 17.37 0.97 -14.64
CA VAL A 54 18.03 1.76 -15.70
C VAL A 54 19.28 2.47 -15.23
N GLY A 55 19.43 2.66 -13.91
CA GLY A 55 20.62 3.23 -13.32
C GLY A 55 20.71 2.98 -11.81
N ILE A 56 21.91 3.10 -11.27
CA ILE A 56 22.24 2.87 -9.87
C ILE A 56 22.96 4.10 -9.35
N ALA A 57 22.35 4.79 -8.40
CA ALA A 57 23.00 5.86 -7.66
C ALA A 57 23.49 5.34 -6.31
N VAL A 58 24.69 5.77 -5.91
CA VAL A 58 25.24 5.47 -4.58
C VAL A 58 25.87 6.73 -4.00
N ALA A 59 25.81 6.85 -2.68
CA ALA A 59 26.50 7.92 -1.96
C ALA A 59 27.10 7.41 -0.66
N THR A 60 28.20 8.05 -0.28
CA THR A 60 28.89 7.90 1.00
C THR A 60 28.99 9.26 1.68
N TYR A 61 29.75 9.35 2.76
CA TYR A 61 29.95 10.61 3.47
C TYR A 61 30.51 11.73 2.61
N ASN A 62 31.45 11.42 1.70
CA ASN A 62 32.17 12.41 0.92
C ASN A 62 31.77 12.48 -0.56
N ASP A 63 31.35 11.37 -1.13
CA ASP A 63 31.24 11.21 -2.57
C ASP A 63 29.92 10.57 -2.97
N LYS A 64 29.55 10.76 -4.23
CA LYS A 64 28.34 10.24 -4.85
C LYS A 64 28.58 9.88 -6.31
N TRP A 65 27.92 8.87 -6.80
CA TRP A 65 28.06 8.36 -8.17
C TRP A 65 26.72 7.92 -8.73
N TYR A 66 26.56 8.04 -10.02
CA TYR A 66 25.48 7.44 -10.78
C TYR A 66 26.00 6.61 -11.94
N PHE A 67 25.55 5.39 -12.06
CA PHE A 67 25.93 4.41 -13.07
C PHE A 67 24.72 4.07 -13.93
N PRO A 68 24.54 4.70 -15.11
CA PRO A 68 23.47 4.38 -16.06
C PRO A 68 23.75 3.05 -16.74
N ILE A 69 22.73 2.19 -16.83
CA ILE A 69 22.87 0.83 -17.41
C ILE A 69 21.83 0.49 -18.46
N ALA A 70 20.73 1.25 -18.57
CA ALA A 70 19.66 0.97 -19.53
C ALA A 70 18.84 2.22 -19.90
N HIS A 71 19.43 3.42 -19.95
CA HIS A 71 18.75 4.57 -20.52
C HIS A 71 18.50 4.41 -22.00
N GLY A 72 17.36 4.92 -22.49
CA GLY A 72 16.95 4.78 -23.88
C GLY A 72 17.79 5.61 -24.87
N GLU A 73 18.41 6.70 -24.39
CA GLU A 73 19.27 7.57 -25.19
C GLU A 73 20.61 7.81 -24.49
N GLY A 74 21.66 8.05 -25.29
CA GLY A 74 23.00 8.37 -24.81
C GLY A 74 23.81 7.13 -24.40
N PRO A 75 25.02 7.35 -23.89
CA PRO A 75 25.87 6.25 -23.44
C PRO A 75 25.37 5.66 -22.12
N ASN A 76 25.47 4.33 -22.03
CA ASN A 76 25.29 3.58 -20.79
C ASN A 76 26.62 2.89 -20.43
N MET A 77 26.80 2.58 -19.15
CA MET A 77 27.86 1.73 -18.67
C MET A 77 27.62 0.27 -19.11
N ASN A 78 28.67 -0.55 -19.06
CA ASN A 78 28.50 -1.97 -19.30
C ASN A 78 27.66 -2.62 -18.20
N ARG A 79 26.42 -2.99 -18.52
CA ARG A 79 25.43 -3.51 -17.57
C ARG A 79 25.98 -4.68 -16.74
N ALA A 80 26.67 -5.65 -17.36
CA ALA A 80 27.17 -6.82 -16.64
C ALA A 80 28.25 -6.45 -15.62
N LYS A 81 29.21 -5.59 -16.00
CA LYS A 81 30.24 -5.12 -15.09
C LYS A 81 29.68 -4.24 -13.97
N THR A 82 28.71 -3.38 -14.27
CA THR A 82 28.05 -2.55 -13.25
C THR A 82 27.31 -3.42 -12.25
N LEU A 83 26.59 -4.45 -12.70
CA LEU A 83 25.87 -5.34 -11.79
C LEU A 83 26.82 -6.23 -10.96
N GLU A 84 27.98 -6.62 -11.50
CA GLU A 84 29.01 -7.33 -10.75
C GLU A 84 29.59 -6.45 -9.64
N TRP A 85 29.99 -5.21 -9.96
CA TRP A 85 30.40 -4.23 -8.97
C TRP A 85 29.33 -3.94 -7.93
N PHE A 86 28.08 -3.76 -8.35
CA PHE A 86 26.95 -3.49 -7.46
C PHE A 86 26.70 -4.68 -6.52
N LYS A 87 26.83 -5.91 -7.02
CA LYS A 87 26.76 -7.11 -6.19
C LYS A 87 27.79 -7.10 -5.07
N ASP A 88 29.05 -6.74 -5.36
CA ASP A 88 30.10 -6.66 -4.33
C ASP A 88 29.75 -5.65 -3.23
N ILE A 89 29.15 -4.51 -3.60
CA ILE A 89 28.66 -3.50 -2.65
C ILE A 89 27.51 -4.04 -1.81
N LEU A 90 26.54 -4.70 -2.44
CA LEU A 90 25.39 -5.25 -1.73
C LEU A 90 25.79 -6.37 -0.77
N GLU A 91 26.79 -7.16 -1.11
CA GLU A 91 27.29 -8.29 -0.30
C GLU A 91 28.25 -7.86 0.82
N CYS A 92 28.81 -6.65 0.80
CA CYS A 92 29.68 -6.17 1.89
C CYS A 92 28.85 -5.92 3.19
N PRO A 93 29.49 -5.93 4.37
CA PRO A 93 28.77 -5.82 5.66
C PRO A 93 28.23 -4.42 5.97
N ALA A 94 28.54 -3.41 5.15
CA ALA A 94 28.03 -2.05 5.33
C ALA A 94 26.52 -1.98 5.48
N THR A 95 26.03 -1.04 6.25
CA THR A 95 24.62 -0.66 6.28
C THR A 95 24.22 -0.04 4.95
N LYS A 96 23.17 -0.57 4.31
CA LYS A 96 22.57 -0.03 3.08
C LYS A 96 21.42 0.88 3.46
N ILE A 97 21.52 2.12 3.04
CA ILE A 97 20.55 3.18 3.37
C ILE A 97 19.72 3.46 2.14
N PHE A 98 18.40 3.42 2.31
CA PHE A 98 17.42 3.71 1.26
C PHE A 98 16.44 4.77 1.73
N HIS A 99 15.69 5.30 0.79
CA HIS A 99 14.48 6.08 1.03
C HIS A 99 13.31 5.41 0.32
N ASN A 100 12.34 4.87 1.06
CA ASN A 100 11.33 3.94 0.57
C ASN A 100 11.94 2.60 0.09
N ALA A 101 12.72 2.00 0.97
CA ALA A 101 13.52 0.80 0.72
C ALA A 101 12.74 -0.35 0.04
N MET A 102 11.43 -0.45 0.28
CA MET A 102 10.59 -1.49 -0.30
C MET A 102 10.61 -1.46 -1.84
N TYR A 103 10.71 -0.28 -2.44
CA TYR A 103 10.79 -0.13 -3.88
C TYR A 103 12.13 -0.65 -4.42
N ASP A 104 13.24 -0.14 -3.92
CA ASP A 104 14.58 -0.46 -4.41
C ASP A 104 14.99 -1.90 -4.11
N VAL A 105 14.72 -2.38 -2.90
CA VAL A 105 15.05 -3.76 -2.50
C VAL A 105 14.29 -4.79 -3.33
N CYS A 106 13.04 -4.51 -3.71
CA CYS A 106 12.31 -5.37 -4.63
C CYS A 106 12.97 -5.42 -6.03
N TRP A 107 13.47 -4.29 -6.55
CA TRP A 107 14.20 -4.27 -7.81
C TRP A 107 15.57 -4.97 -7.72
N ILE A 108 16.30 -4.81 -6.61
CA ILE A 108 17.54 -5.54 -6.34
C ILE A 108 17.29 -7.05 -6.35
N ARG A 109 16.23 -7.49 -5.67
CA ARG A 109 15.84 -8.90 -5.66
C ARG A 109 15.39 -9.40 -7.04
N ASN A 110 14.72 -8.57 -7.82
CA ASN A 110 14.35 -8.87 -9.21
C ASN A 110 15.58 -9.10 -10.10
N LEU A 111 16.68 -8.38 -9.86
CA LEU A 111 17.97 -8.60 -10.52
C LEU A 111 18.66 -9.91 -10.09
N GLY A 112 18.10 -10.66 -9.14
CA GLY A 112 18.70 -11.87 -8.57
C GLY A 112 19.83 -11.58 -7.57
N LEU A 113 19.96 -10.34 -7.10
CA LEU A 113 20.98 -9.92 -6.14
C LEU A 113 20.47 -10.03 -4.70
N LYS A 114 21.39 -10.21 -3.75
CA LYS A 114 21.13 -10.29 -2.31
C LYS A 114 21.80 -9.14 -1.62
N ILE A 115 21.22 -8.69 -0.53
CA ILE A 115 21.78 -7.64 0.33
C ILE A 115 22.26 -8.32 1.63
N ASN A 116 23.53 -8.10 1.96
CA ASN A 116 24.08 -8.41 3.28
C ASN A 116 24.19 -7.11 4.10
N GLY A 117 24.30 -7.27 5.41
CA GLY A 117 24.29 -6.12 6.33
C GLY A 117 22.89 -5.59 6.59
N LEU A 118 22.84 -4.54 7.37
CA LEU A 118 21.58 -3.89 7.76
C LEU A 118 21.01 -3.08 6.59
N VAL A 119 19.70 -3.18 6.40
CA VAL A 119 18.94 -2.31 5.47
C VAL A 119 18.16 -1.31 6.31
N VAL A 120 18.43 -0.03 6.16
CA VAL A 120 17.69 1.04 6.84
C VAL A 120 16.90 1.87 5.84
N ASP A 121 15.72 2.30 6.27
CA ASP A 121 14.83 3.14 5.47
C ASP A 121 14.61 4.49 6.17
N THR A 122 15.08 5.56 5.52
CA THR A 122 14.92 6.92 6.05
C THR A 122 13.47 7.39 6.08
N MET A 123 12.59 6.81 5.27
CA MET A 123 11.15 7.08 5.31
C MET A 123 10.53 6.47 6.58
N ILE A 124 10.90 5.22 6.92
CA ILE A 124 10.48 4.56 8.17
C ILE A 124 10.98 5.37 9.37
N ALA A 125 12.27 5.69 9.41
CA ALA A 125 12.86 6.49 10.47
C ALA A 125 12.12 7.83 10.67
N SER A 126 11.84 8.53 9.57
CA SER A 126 11.17 9.83 9.62
C SER A 126 9.71 9.75 10.06
N SER A 127 9.01 8.66 9.74
CA SER A 127 7.61 8.51 10.16
C SER A 127 7.49 8.06 11.61
N LEU A 128 8.50 7.43 12.20
CA LEU A 128 8.57 7.17 13.64
C LEU A 128 8.84 8.45 14.44
N LEU A 129 9.61 9.39 13.87
CA LEU A 129 9.86 10.70 14.49
C LEU A 129 8.63 11.62 14.49
N ASP A 130 7.80 11.55 13.45
CA ASP A 130 6.56 12.34 13.34
C ASP A 130 5.58 11.64 12.38
N GLU A 131 4.66 10.87 12.93
CA GLU A 131 3.65 10.09 12.20
C GLU A 131 2.54 10.95 11.59
N ASN A 132 2.47 12.23 11.97
CA ASN A 132 1.42 13.15 11.51
C ASN A 132 1.83 14.03 10.34
N ARG A 133 3.02 13.83 9.78
CA ARG A 133 3.47 14.61 8.64
C ARG A 133 2.58 14.41 7.42
N PHE A 134 2.48 15.47 6.64
CA PHE A 134 1.68 15.47 5.42
C PHE A 134 2.37 14.71 4.27
N SER A 135 3.69 14.69 4.25
CA SER A 135 4.50 14.04 3.22
C SER A 135 5.82 13.52 3.80
N TYR A 136 6.21 12.35 3.33
CA TYR A 136 7.47 11.67 3.65
C TYR A 136 8.37 11.54 2.41
N THR A 137 8.09 12.27 1.32
CA THR A 137 9.00 12.27 0.16
C THR A 137 10.39 12.76 0.56
N LEU A 138 11.42 12.19 -0.05
CA LEU A 138 12.81 12.56 0.21
C LEU A 138 13.02 14.08 0.13
N ASN A 139 12.45 14.74 -0.88
CA ASN A 139 12.57 16.19 -1.04
C ASN A 139 11.96 16.97 0.13
N THR A 140 10.76 16.57 0.59
CA THR A 140 10.09 17.24 1.72
C THR A 140 10.88 17.06 3.03
N LEU A 141 11.39 15.85 3.28
CA LEU A 141 12.18 15.57 4.47
C LEU A 141 13.55 16.24 4.43
N ALA A 142 14.20 16.25 3.27
CA ALA A 142 15.48 16.93 3.09
C ALA A 142 15.36 18.46 3.34
N TRP A 143 14.32 19.11 2.82
CA TRP A 143 14.04 20.50 3.13
C TRP A 143 13.80 20.73 4.63
N HIS A 144 13.06 19.84 5.27
CA HIS A 144 12.73 19.99 6.69
C HIS A 144 13.95 19.79 7.61
N PHE A 145 14.70 18.72 7.40
CA PHE A 145 15.78 18.33 8.30
C PHE A 145 17.16 18.88 7.93
N LEU A 146 17.38 19.10 6.63
CA LEU A 146 18.71 19.46 6.12
C LEU A 146 18.77 20.89 5.55
N ASN A 147 17.62 21.54 5.36
CA ASN A 147 17.49 22.80 4.62
C ASN A 147 18.10 22.72 3.20
N GLU A 148 18.06 21.53 2.61
CA GLU A 148 18.48 21.22 1.25
C GLU A 148 17.34 20.53 0.52
N GLY A 149 17.34 20.56 -0.82
CA GLY A 149 16.35 19.86 -1.64
C GLY A 149 16.94 19.39 -2.97
N LYS A 150 16.11 18.66 -3.70
CA LYS A 150 16.42 18.22 -5.06
C LYS A 150 16.41 19.41 -6.01
N ASN A 151 17.32 19.41 -6.98
CA ASN A 151 17.24 20.30 -8.12
C ASN A 151 16.70 19.53 -9.33
N GLU A 152 15.38 19.51 -9.47
CA GLU A 152 14.70 18.80 -10.57
C GLU A 152 14.59 19.65 -11.86
N ARG A 153 15.15 20.87 -11.88
CA ARG A 153 14.93 21.80 -13.00
C ARG A 153 15.42 21.24 -14.33
N ALA A 154 16.67 20.76 -14.39
CA ALA A 154 17.26 20.22 -15.61
C ALA A 154 16.49 19.01 -16.11
N LEU A 155 16.12 18.07 -15.21
CA LEU A 155 15.31 16.90 -15.51
C LEU A 155 13.93 17.29 -16.07
N ASN A 156 13.25 18.23 -15.42
CA ASN A 156 11.92 18.70 -15.83
C ASN A 156 11.96 19.41 -17.19
N GLU A 157 12.96 20.26 -17.45
CA GLU A 157 13.17 20.94 -18.72
C GLU A 157 13.46 19.94 -19.86
N ALA A 158 14.31 18.94 -19.58
CA ALA A 158 14.65 17.89 -20.52
C ALA A 158 13.43 17.01 -20.90
N ALA A 159 12.67 16.58 -19.91
CA ALA A 159 11.44 15.81 -20.15
C ALA A 159 10.40 16.63 -20.90
N LYS A 160 10.14 17.87 -20.46
CA LYS A 160 9.16 18.77 -21.10
C LYS A 160 9.50 19.04 -22.57
N SER A 161 10.79 19.26 -22.90
CA SER A 161 11.22 19.50 -24.27
C SER A 161 10.96 18.34 -25.22
N ARG A 162 10.76 17.14 -24.67
CA ARG A 162 10.46 15.90 -25.40
C ARG A 162 9.01 15.44 -25.26
N GLY A 163 8.17 16.18 -24.54
CA GLY A 163 6.79 15.78 -24.25
C GLY A 163 6.69 14.54 -23.35
N LEU A 164 7.66 14.34 -22.46
CA LEU A 164 7.76 13.20 -21.55
C LEU A 164 7.37 13.59 -20.12
N ASP A 165 6.87 12.63 -19.35
CA ASP A 165 6.73 12.77 -17.89
C ASP A 165 8.13 12.62 -17.24
N PRO A 166 8.59 13.58 -16.41
CA PRO A 166 9.96 13.57 -15.88
C PRO A 166 10.25 12.38 -14.96
N LYS A 167 9.25 11.75 -14.37
CA LYS A 167 9.42 10.58 -13.49
C LYS A 167 9.08 9.27 -14.21
N ALA A 168 7.93 9.19 -14.85
CA ALA A 168 7.49 7.96 -15.51
C ALA A 168 8.32 7.62 -16.75
N ASP A 169 8.82 8.63 -17.47
CA ASP A 169 9.59 8.47 -18.70
C ASP A 169 11.09 8.79 -18.54
N MET A 170 11.60 8.94 -17.32
CA MET A 170 13.00 9.28 -17.04
C MET A 170 13.99 8.35 -17.74
N TRP A 171 13.67 7.08 -17.82
CA TRP A 171 14.47 6.06 -18.50
C TRP A 171 14.68 6.33 -20.00
N ARG A 172 13.84 7.18 -20.62
CA ARG A 172 13.96 7.57 -22.04
C ARG A 172 14.93 8.72 -22.27
N LEU A 173 15.28 9.44 -21.19
CA LEU A 173 16.21 10.55 -21.25
C LEU A 173 17.67 10.03 -21.28
N PRO A 174 18.59 10.76 -21.90
CA PRO A 174 20.03 10.49 -21.75
C PRO A 174 20.45 10.55 -20.29
N ALA A 175 21.33 9.66 -19.88
CA ALA A 175 21.89 9.65 -18.53
C ALA A 175 22.49 11.00 -18.09
N GLN A 176 23.03 11.77 -19.04
CA GLN A 176 23.57 13.10 -18.79
C GLN A 176 22.55 14.09 -18.21
N GLU A 177 21.27 13.91 -18.52
CA GLU A 177 20.17 14.76 -18.05
C GLU A 177 19.57 14.26 -16.72
N VAL A 178 19.89 13.03 -16.31
CA VAL A 178 19.37 12.36 -15.11
C VAL A 178 20.43 12.25 -14.01
N GLY A 179 21.71 12.09 -14.36
CA GLY A 179 22.75 11.71 -13.43
C GLY A 179 22.92 12.64 -12.22
N ALA A 180 22.90 13.95 -12.42
CA ALA A 180 22.98 14.90 -11.30
C ALA A 180 21.79 14.80 -10.35
N TYR A 181 20.60 14.48 -10.85
CA TYR A 181 19.41 14.25 -10.06
C TYR A 181 19.54 12.95 -9.24
N ALA A 182 19.91 11.85 -9.88
CA ALA A 182 20.06 10.55 -9.23
C ALA A 182 21.16 10.55 -8.13
N GLU A 183 22.31 11.18 -8.43
CA GLU A 183 23.37 11.38 -7.42
C GLU A 183 22.89 12.21 -6.23
N LYS A 184 22.07 13.23 -6.49
CA LYS A 184 21.51 14.07 -5.41
C LYS A 184 20.53 13.31 -4.55
N ASP A 185 19.76 12.39 -5.10
CA ASP A 185 18.82 11.56 -4.33
C ASP A 185 19.58 10.62 -3.38
N ALA A 186 20.62 9.94 -3.84
CA ALA A 186 21.47 9.12 -2.98
C ALA A 186 22.20 9.97 -1.90
N GLU A 187 22.73 11.16 -2.27
CA GLU A 187 23.36 12.08 -1.32
C GLU A 187 22.39 12.55 -0.22
N LEU A 188 21.19 12.96 -0.61
CA LEU A 188 20.16 13.41 0.34
C LEU A 188 19.70 12.26 1.25
N THR A 189 19.58 11.07 0.71
CA THR A 189 19.25 9.86 1.48
C THR A 189 20.31 9.58 2.54
N PHE A 190 21.61 9.67 2.18
CA PHE A 190 22.71 9.51 3.12
C PHE A 190 22.67 10.58 4.22
N LYS A 191 22.62 11.86 3.83
CA LYS A 191 22.57 12.99 4.77
C LYS A 191 21.37 12.92 5.70
N LEU A 192 20.19 12.57 5.16
CA LEU A 192 18.98 12.42 5.94
C LEU A 192 19.14 11.34 7.01
N TRP A 193 19.72 10.20 6.66
CA TRP A 193 20.03 9.14 7.63
C TRP A 193 20.96 9.64 8.74
N GLN A 194 22.05 10.36 8.38
CA GLN A 194 22.98 10.89 9.39
C GLN A 194 22.30 11.85 10.38
N HIS A 195 21.21 12.48 9.97
CA HIS A 195 20.43 13.37 10.81
C HIS A 195 19.39 12.60 11.64
N VAL A 196 18.53 11.82 10.98
CA VAL A 196 17.39 11.18 11.65
C VAL A 196 17.80 10.08 12.63
N LYS A 197 18.90 9.36 12.39
CA LYS A 197 19.40 8.35 13.34
C LYS A 197 19.79 8.94 14.71
N LYS A 198 20.23 10.19 14.76
CA LYS A 198 20.50 10.91 16.01
C LYS A 198 19.20 11.24 16.74
N LEU A 199 18.20 11.71 16.01
CA LEU A 199 16.88 12.03 16.57
C LEU A 199 16.16 10.78 17.09
N LEU A 200 16.31 9.62 16.45
CA LEU A 200 15.76 8.36 16.95
C LEU A 200 16.31 8.00 18.34
N ILE A 201 17.62 8.21 18.54
CA ILE A 201 18.28 8.00 19.85
C ILE A 201 17.79 9.03 20.88
N GLU A 202 17.78 10.31 20.49
CA GLU A 202 17.38 11.43 21.36
C GLU A 202 15.91 11.30 21.84
N GLN A 203 15.04 10.71 21.02
CA GLN A 203 13.62 10.52 21.32
C GLN A 203 13.28 9.11 21.85
N ASP A 204 14.28 8.28 22.14
CA ASP A 204 14.09 6.90 22.64
C ASP A 204 13.24 6.02 21.71
N LEU A 205 13.47 6.16 20.38
CA LEU A 205 12.75 5.43 19.33
C LEU A 205 13.58 4.31 18.68
N GLN A 206 14.78 4.04 19.18
CA GLN A 206 15.69 3.08 18.57
C GLN A 206 15.12 1.66 18.57
N ASP A 207 14.46 1.24 19.65
CA ASP A 207 13.91 -0.12 19.78
C ASP A 207 12.79 -0.35 18.76
N ILE A 208 11.89 0.62 18.60
CA ILE A 208 10.83 0.50 17.59
C ILE A 208 11.39 0.56 16.16
N PHE A 209 12.40 1.39 15.93
CA PHE A 209 13.08 1.44 14.63
C PHE A 209 13.78 0.10 14.30
N ASN A 210 14.43 -0.52 15.29
CA ASN A 210 15.04 -1.83 15.12
C ASN A 210 13.98 -2.90 14.79
N LEU A 211 12.86 -2.91 15.51
CA LEU A 211 11.74 -3.81 15.23
C LEU A 211 11.23 -3.66 13.77
N GLU A 212 11.01 -2.45 13.32
CA GLU A 212 10.53 -2.18 11.96
C GLU A 212 11.59 -2.59 10.91
N THR A 213 12.86 -2.40 11.21
CA THR A 213 13.99 -2.79 10.35
C THR A 213 14.11 -4.31 10.25
N ASP A 214 14.00 -5.02 11.37
CA ASP A 214 14.08 -6.50 11.42
C ASP A 214 12.87 -7.15 10.72
N LEU A 215 11.71 -6.49 10.74
CA LEU A 215 10.50 -6.95 10.08
C LEU A 215 10.54 -6.78 8.55
N PHE A 216 11.28 -5.79 8.06
CA PHE A 216 11.32 -5.41 6.66
C PHE A 216 11.62 -6.57 5.69
N PRO A 217 12.64 -7.44 5.91
CA PRO A 217 12.91 -8.59 5.04
C PRO A 217 11.73 -9.56 4.93
N CYS A 218 10.99 -9.76 6.03
CA CYS A 218 9.79 -10.60 6.03
C CYS A 218 8.71 -10.02 5.10
N LEU A 219 8.51 -8.70 5.11
CA LEU A 219 7.53 -8.06 4.24
C LEU A 219 7.93 -8.13 2.76
N VAL A 220 9.22 -8.02 2.46
CA VAL A 220 9.74 -8.26 1.10
C VAL A 220 9.45 -9.69 0.66
N ASP A 221 9.71 -10.69 1.51
CA ASP A 221 9.41 -12.09 1.23
C ASP A 221 7.91 -12.32 0.99
N MET A 222 7.06 -11.75 1.83
CA MET A 222 5.59 -11.83 1.67
C MET A 222 5.13 -11.26 0.32
N ARG A 223 5.69 -10.14 -0.13
CA ARG A 223 5.38 -9.55 -1.44
C ARG A 223 5.78 -10.48 -2.59
N PHE A 224 6.99 -11.04 -2.54
CA PHE A 224 7.47 -11.96 -3.58
C PHE A 224 6.73 -13.29 -3.56
N GLN A 225 6.40 -13.83 -2.38
CA GLN A 225 5.56 -15.02 -2.25
C GLN A 225 4.17 -14.77 -2.83
N GLY A 226 3.57 -13.64 -2.52
CA GLY A 226 2.19 -13.33 -2.92
C GLY A 226 1.17 -14.33 -2.38
N VAL A 227 -0.07 -14.19 -2.80
CA VAL A 227 -1.17 -15.07 -2.40
C VAL A 227 -1.73 -15.77 -3.63
N ARG A 228 -1.78 -17.10 -3.61
CA ARG A 228 -2.29 -17.92 -4.71
C ARG A 228 -3.79 -17.75 -4.89
N VAL A 229 -4.24 -17.63 -6.14
CA VAL A 229 -5.66 -17.49 -6.48
C VAL A 229 -6.09 -18.48 -7.56
N ASP A 230 -7.32 -18.99 -7.44
CA ASP A 230 -7.94 -19.81 -8.47
C ASP A 230 -8.55 -18.92 -9.56
N VAL A 231 -7.77 -18.65 -10.60
CA VAL A 231 -8.16 -17.79 -11.72
C VAL A 231 -9.32 -18.38 -12.51
N THR A 232 -9.38 -19.71 -12.61
CA THR A 232 -10.45 -20.41 -13.32
C THR A 232 -11.77 -20.26 -12.57
N ALA A 233 -11.77 -20.53 -11.27
CA ALA A 233 -12.94 -20.33 -10.41
C ALA A 233 -13.36 -18.85 -10.38
N ALA A 234 -12.42 -17.90 -10.34
CA ALA A 234 -12.71 -16.47 -10.38
C ALA A 234 -13.46 -16.07 -11.67
N ASN A 235 -13.00 -16.55 -12.83
CA ASN A 235 -13.65 -16.28 -14.11
C ASN A 235 -15.04 -16.95 -14.21
N GLN A 236 -15.19 -18.17 -13.66
CA GLN A 236 -16.50 -18.86 -13.61
C GLN A 236 -17.49 -18.11 -12.72
N LEU A 237 -17.06 -17.74 -11.52
CA LEU A 237 -17.86 -16.98 -10.56
C LEU A 237 -18.28 -15.62 -11.14
N LYS A 238 -17.38 -14.92 -11.82
CA LYS A 238 -17.70 -13.66 -12.52
C LYS A 238 -18.85 -13.84 -13.51
N LYS A 239 -18.76 -14.86 -14.37
CA LYS A 239 -19.80 -15.16 -15.38
C LYS A 239 -21.15 -15.50 -14.72
N GLU A 240 -21.13 -16.29 -13.65
CA GLU A 240 -22.34 -16.66 -12.92
C GLU A 240 -23.03 -15.44 -12.28
N LEU A 241 -22.24 -14.62 -11.56
CA LEU A 241 -22.76 -13.43 -10.90
C LEU A 241 -23.26 -12.39 -11.91
N THR A 242 -22.55 -12.19 -13.03
CA THR A 242 -23.02 -11.31 -14.11
C THR A 242 -24.38 -11.76 -14.66
N ARG A 243 -24.55 -13.05 -14.94
CA ARG A 243 -25.84 -13.59 -15.40
C ARG A 243 -26.95 -13.46 -14.35
N ARG A 244 -26.62 -13.58 -13.07
CA ARG A 244 -27.57 -13.39 -11.97
C ARG A 244 -28.01 -11.93 -11.88
N GLU A 245 -27.06 -10.99 -11.98
CA GLU A 245 -27.34 -9.56 -12.03
C GLU A 245 -28.24 -9.18 -13.19
N GLU A 246 -27.89 -9.60 -14.40
CA GLU A 246 -28.68 -9.36 -15.63
C GLU A 246 -30.12 -9.88 -15.51
N ARG A 247 -30.31 -11.08 -14.94
CA ARG A 247 -31.65 -11.65 -14.70
C ARG A 247 -32.46 -10.81 -13.72
N LEU A 248 -31.86 -10.32 -12.64
CA LEU A 248 -32.52 -9.44 -11.67
C LEU A 248 -32.95 -8.12 -12.31
N ILE A 249 -32.05 -7.48 -13.06
CA ILE A 249 -32.34 -6.22 -13.77
C ILE A 249 -33.44 -6.43 -14.83
N HIS A 250 -33.39 -7.53 -15.58
CA HIS A 250 -34.40 -7.88 -16.54
C HIS A 250 -35.79 -8.11 -15.89
N GLN A 251 -35.84 -8.78 -14.74
CA GLN A 251 -37.06 -8.96 -13.98
C GLN A 251 -37.63 -7.61 -13.48
N VAL A 252 -36.80 -6.72 -12.99
CA VAL A 252 -37.20 -5.34 -12.63
C VAL A 252 -37.86 -4.64 -13.85
N LYS A 253 -37.29 -4.80 -15.06
CA LYS A 253 -37.85 -4.24 -16.27
C LYS A 253 -39.22 -4.87 -16.63
N ILE A 254 -39.38 -6.19 -16.48
CA ILE A 254 -40.68 -6.87 -16.71
C ILE A 254 -41.71 -6.33 -15.73
N ASP A 255 -41.40 -6.24 -14.43
CA ASP A 255 -42.33 -5.87 -13.38
C ASP A 255 -42.76 -4.39 -13.41
N THR A 256 -41.88 -3.52 -13.94
CA THR A 256 -42.09 -2.05 -13.89
C THR A 256 -42.22 -1.39 -15.26
N GLY A 257 -41.75 -2.02 -16.32
CA GLY A 257 -41.59 -1.43 -17.65
C GLY A 257 -40.41 -0.48 -17.78
N ILE A 258 -39.55 -0.37 -16.72
CA ILE A 258 -38.45 0.61 -16.67
C ILE A 258 -37.10 -0.09 -16.84
N GLU A 259 -36.29 0.40 -17.78
CA GLU A 259 -34.91 -0.03 -17.92
C GLU A 259 -34.05 0.63 -16.83
N THR A 260 -33.63 -0.18 -15.85
CA THR A 260 -33.07 0.34 -14.61
C THR A 260 -31.54 0.29 -14.62
N GLN A 261 -30.92 1.45 -14.43
CA GLN A 261 -29.49 1.57 -14.14
C GLN A 261 -29.32 1.56 -12.61
N ILE A 262 -28.84 0.45 -12.07
CA ILE A 262 -28.82 0.19 -10.63
C ILE A 262 -27.99 1.18 -9.79
N TRP A 263 -27.05 1.92 -10.39
CA TRP A 263 -26.24 2.93 -9.69
C TRP A 263 -26.71 4.37 -9.93
N ALA A 264 -27.60 4.59 -10.89
CA ALA A 264 -28.14 5.91 -11.17
C ALA A 264 -29.37 6.19 -10.29
N ALA A 265 -29.25 7.09 -9.32
CA ALA A 265 -30.34 7.44 -8.41
C ALA A 265 -31.63 7.87 -9.14
N ARG A 266 -31.49 8.64 -10.23
CA ARG A 266 -32.64 9.05 -11.07
C ARG A 266 -33.36 7.88 -11.71
N SER A 267 -32.61 6.86 -12.17
CA SER A 267 -33.20 5.66 -12.77
C SER A 267 -33.99 4.83 -11.74
N ILE A 268 -33.46 4.70 -10.53
CA ILE A 268 -34.16 4.03 -9.44
C ILE A 268 -35.39 4.82 -8.98
N ALA A 269 -35.31 6.16 -8.95
CA ALA A 269 -36.45 7.00 -8.61
C ALA A 269 -37.64 6.75 -9.55
N GLN A 270 -37.42 6.59 -10.85
CA GLN A 270 -38.47 6.22 -11.82
C GLN A 270 -39.17 4.91 -11.46
N VAL A 271 -38.39 3.91 -10.96
CA VAL A 271 -38.98 2.63 -10.49
C VAL A 271 -39.87 2.88 -9.27
N PHE A 272 -39.39 3.67 -8.29
CA PHE A 272 -40.14 4.00 -7.09
C PHE A 272 -41.43 4.78 -7.41
N GLU A 273 -41.35 5.75 -8.31
CA GLU A 273 -42.49 6.54 -8.79
C GLU A 273 -43.52 5.65 -9.48
N LYS A 274 -43.05 4.75 -10.36
CA LYS A 274 -43.94 3.78 -11.04
C LYS A 274 -44.68 2.86 -10.06
N LEU A 275 -43.99 2.45 -8.98
CA LEU A 275 -44.55 1.60 -7.94
C LEU A 275 -45.29 2.39 -6.85
N LYS A 276 -45.30 3.72 -6.91
CA LYS A 276 -45.88 4.64 -5.91
C LYS A 276 -45.27 4.42 -4.53
N LEU A 277 -43.96 4.18 -4.47
CA LEU A 277 -43.21 3.99 -3.26
C LEU A 277 -42.50 5.30 -2.83
N PRO A 278 -42.50 5.65 -1.54
CA PRO A 278 -41.73 6.79 -1.06
C PRO A 278 -40.23 6.50 -1.06
N TYR A 279 -39.42 7.55 -1.21
CA TYR A 279 -37.98 7.48 -1.12
C TYR A 279 -37.39 8.76 -0.53
N ASP A 280 -36.18 8.62 0.05
CA ASP A 280 -35.47 9.72 0.67
C ASP A 280 -34.81 10.65 -0.36
N ARG A 281 -34.62 11.90 0.03
CA ARG A 281 -33.89 12.90 -0.73
C ARG A 281 -32.71 13.45 0.08
N THR A 282 -31.67 13.90 -0.59
CA THR A 282 -30.52 14.51 0.06
C THR A 282 -30.87 15.93 0.54
N GLU A 283 -30.50 16.29 1.77
CA GLU A 283 -30.79 17.59 2.37
C GLU A 283 -30.21 18.78 1.57
N LYS A 284 -29.02 18.60 0.98
CA LYS A 284 -28.32 19.70 0.29
C LYS A 284 -28.78 19.96 -1.14
N THR A 285 -29.18 18.94 -1.86
CA THR A 285 -29.43 19.04 -3.33
C THR A 285 -30.81 18.54 -3.75
N ASP A 286 -31.64 18.12 -2.80
CA ASP A 286 -32.98 17.54 -3.02
C ASP A 286 -32.96 16.39 -4.07
N SER A 287 -31.83 15.73 -4.23
CA SER A 287 -31.66 14.61 -5.16
C SER A 287 -32.14 13.30 -4.55
N PRO A 288 -32.70 12.37 -5.34
CA PRO A 288 -33.08 11.05 -4.83
C PRO A 288 -31.90 10.33 -4.13
N SER A 289 -32.17 9.73 -2.98
CA SER A 289 -31.17 9.04 -2.16
C SER A 289 -31.57 7.58 -1.91
N PHE A 290 -30.73 6.64 -2.38
CA PHE A 290 -30.94 5.21 -2.25
C PHE A 290 -29.73 4.55 -1.60
N THR A 291 -29.64 4.71 -0.26
CA THR A 291 -28.54 4.13 0.52
C THR A 291 -28.66 2.60 0.55
N LYS A 292 -27.53 1.91 0.85
CA LYS A 292 -27.50 0.46 1.02
C LYS A 292 -28.55 0.00 2.03
N ASN A 293 -28.58 0.65 3.19
CA ASN A 293 -29.50 0.29 4.28
C ASN A 293 -30.97 0.51 3.90
N PHE A 294 -31.29 1.60 3.22
CA PHE A 294 -32.65 1.88 2.72
C PHE A 294 -33.13 0.76 1.79
N LEU A 295 -32.34 0.43 0.75
CA LEU A 295 -32.72 -0.59 -0.21
C LEU A 295 -32.77 -2.01 0.39
N SER A 296 -31.81 -2.36 1.24
CA SER A 296 -31.73 -3.71 1.84
C SER A 296 -32.87 -4.00 2.82
N ASN A 297 -33.36 -2.98 3.52
CA ASN A 297 -34.43 -3.11 4.51
C ASN A 297 -35.84 -2.91 3.92
N HIS A 298 -35.95 -2.58 2.64
CA HIS A 298 -37.20 -2.30 2.00
C HIS A 298 -38.02 -3.59 1.77
N ALA A 299 -39.33 -3.57 2.07
CA ALA A 299 -40.19 -4.76 1.98
C ALA A 299 -40.53 -5.20 0.54
N HIS A 300 -40.57 -4.22 -0.40
CA HIS A 300 -41.05 -4.46 -1.78
C HIS A 300 -40.12 -5.37 -2.58
N PRO A 301 -40.64 -6.45 -3.27
CA PRO A 301 -39.81 -7.41 -3.99
C PRO A 301 -38.90 -6.79 -5.07
N VAL A 302 -39.39 -5.84 -5.86
CA VAL A 302 -38.63 -5.15 -6.90
C VAL A 302 -37.45 -4.38 -6.28
N VAL A 303 -37.64 -3.74 -5.14
CA VAL A 303 -36.57 -3.00 -4.45
C VAL A 303 -35.51 -3.96 -3.91
N LYS A 304 -35.91 -5.12 -3.41
CA LYS A 304 -34.98 -6.20 -3.01
C LYS A 304 -34.16 -6.70 -4.19
N MET A 305 -34.76 -6.84 -5.39
CA MET A 305 -34.03 -7.22 -6.59
C MET A 305 -32.97 -6.17 -6.97
N ILE A 306 -33.29 -4.89 -6.87
CA ILE A 306 -32.32 -3.80 -7.11
C ILE A 306 -31.19 -3.84 -6.06
N ALA A 307 -31.51 -4.04 -4.78
CA ALA A 307 -30.52 -4.16 -3.71
C ALA A 307 -29.58 -5.35 -3.94
N GLU A 308 -30.13 -6.49 -4.34
CA GLU A 308 -29.37 -7.71 -4.64
C GLU A 308 -28.51 -7.54 -5.89
N ALA A 309 -29.03 -6.91 -6.96
CA ALA A 309 -28.24 -6.60 -8.16
C ALA A 309 -27.06 -5.69 -7.84
N ARG A 310 -27.24 -4.66 -7.01
CA ARG A 310 -26.14 -3.82 -6.51
C ARG A 310 -25.11 -4.60 -5.71
N LYS A 311 -25.56 -5.52 -4.83
CA LYS A 311 -24.67 -6.37 -4.04
C LYS A 311 -23.79 -7.22 -4.96
N ILE A 312 -24.41 -7.91 -5.93
CA ILE A 312 -23.72 -8.75 -6.91
C ILE A 312 -22.73 -7.93 -7.76
N ASN A 313 -23.19 -6.81 -8.31
CA ASN A 313 -22.35 -5.92 -9.11
C ASN A 313 -21.12 -5.45 -8.32
N LYS A 314 -21.30 -5.05 -7.05
CA LYS A 314 -20.19 -4.66 -6.19
C LYS A 314 -19.21 -5.81 -5.96
N VAL A 315 -19.69 -7.05 -5.78
CA VAL A 315 -18.83 -8.23 -5.64
C VAL A 315 -17.99 -8.44 -6.90
N ASN A 316 -18.63 -8.39 -8.08
CA ASN A 316 -17.93 -8.52 -9.35
C ASN A 316 -16.87 -7.42 -9.55
N THR A 317 -17.28 -6.16 -9.47
CA THR A 317 -16.41 -5.03 -9.85
C THR A 317 -15.37 -4.69 -8.80
N THR A 318 -15.68 -4.86 -7.51
CA THR A 318 -14.75 -4.49 -6.42
C THR A 318 -13.79 -5.63 -6.06
N PHE A 319 -14.23 -6.89 -6.15
CA PHE A 319 -13.40 -8.00 -5.69
C PHE A 319 -12.92 -8.90 -6.84
N ILE A 320 -13.81 -9.40 -7.70
CA ILE A 320 -13.40 -10.35 -8.73
C ILE A 320 -12.59 -9.65 -9.83
N ASP A 321 -13.04 -8.50 -10.31
CA ASP A 321 -12.28 -7.72 -11.30
C ASP A 321 -10.92 -7.26 -10.74
N THR A 322 -10.88 -6.93 -9.46
CA THR A 322 -9.62 -6.59 -8.78
C THR A 322 -8.69 -7.78 -8.71
N ILE A 323 -9.18 -8.96 -8.31
CA ILE A 323 -8.39 -10.20 -8.31
C ILE A 323 -7.81 -10.47 -9.70
N LEU A 324 -8.65 -10.43 -10.74
CA LEU A 324 -8.24 -10.70 -12.12
C LEU A 324 -7.29 -9.64 -12.69
N LYS A 325 -7.44 -8.38 -12.26
CA LYS A 325 -6.56 -7.27 -12.68
C LYS A 325 -5.14 -7.40 -12.12
N TYR A 326 -5.04 -7.81 -10.85
CA TYR A 326 -3.76 -7.87 -10.13
C TYR A 326 -3.13 -9.26 -10.14
N GLU A 327 -3.81 -10.23 -10.72
CA GLU A 327 -3.28 -11.57 -10.87
C GLU A 327 -2.06 -11.59 -11.78
N HIS A 328 -1.04 -12.33 -11.36
CA HIS A 328 0.15 -12.64 -12.14
C HIS A 328 0.58 -14.08 -11.86
N ASN A 329 0.57 -14.94 -12.89
CA ASN A 329 0.94 -16.36 -12.78
C ASN A 329 0.21 -17.11 -11.64
N GLY A 330 -1.10 -16.87 -11.49
CA GLY A 330 -1.93 -17.50 -10.46
C GLY A 330 -1.76 -16.91 -9.07
N ARG A 331 -1.15 -15.71 -8.94
CA ARG A 331 -0.90 -15.06 -7.64
C ARG A 331 -1.23 -13.58 -7.66
N ILE A 332 -1.50 -13.04 -6.49
CA ILE A 332 -1.60 -11.60 -6.22
C ILE A 332 -0.42 -11.20 -5.35
N HIS A 333 0.33 -10.21 -5.80
CA HIS A 333 1.46 -9.62 -5.09
C HIS A 333 1.10 -8.21 -4.63
N ALA A 334 0.27 -8.13 -3.59
CA ALA A 334 -0.17 -6.85 -3.07
C ALA A 334 1.00 -6.06 -2.47
N GLU A 335 0.91 -4.75 -2.55
CA GLU A 335 1.83 -3.87 -1.83
C GLU A 335 1.47 -3.84 -0.35
N ILE A 336 2.50 -3.90 0.49
CA ILE A 336 2.38 -3.87 1.94
C ILE A 336 3.04 -2.59 2.42
N ASN A 337 2.23 -1.68 2.97
CA ASN A 337 2.74 -0.46 3.58
C ASN A 337 2.96 -0.73 5.08
N GLN A 338 4.21 -0.74 5.49
CA GLN A 338 4.63 -1.05 6.85
C GLN A 338 4.19 0.03 7.83
N ILE A 339 4.45 1.27 7.47
CA ILE A 339 4.06 2.47 8.22
C ILE A 339 3.50 3.51 7.25
N ARG A 340 3.14 4.69 7.75
CA ARG A 340 2.66 5.77 6.91
C ARG A 340 3.72 6.26 5.94
N SER A 341 3.31 6.40 4.68
CA SER A 341 4.09 7.01 3.60
C SER A 341 3.16 7.86 2.72
N ASP A 342 3.71 8.51 1.69
CA ASP A 342 2.89 9.24 0.71
C ASP A 342 2.00 8.30 -0.12
N ASP A 343 2.39 7.02 -0.27
CA ASP A 343 1.67 6.00 -1.04
C ASP A 343 0.60 5.25 -0.22
N GLY A 344 0.53 5.48 1.10
CA GLY A 344 -0.43 4.81 1.97
C GLY A 344 0.07 4.62 3.39
N GLY A 345 -0.41 3.56 4.05
CA GLY A 345 -0.05 3.26 5.43
C GLY A 345 -0.97 3.89 6.46
N THR A 346 -0.66 3.67 7.72
CA THR A 346 -1.42 4.19 8.86
C THR A 346 -0.51 4.92 9.84
N VAL A 347 -1.03 5.93 10.52
CA VAL A 347 -0.31 6.66 11.59
C VAL A 347 -0.12 5.80 12.86
N THR A 348 -0.76 4.65 12.93
CA THR A 348 -0.77 3.79 14.12
C THR A 348 0.22 2.63 14.05
N GLY A 349 1.02 2.52 12.97
CA GLY A 349 1.93 1.39 12.74
C GLY A 349 1.23 0.09 12.31
N ARG A 350 -0.10 0.10 12.09
CA ARG A 350 -0.79 -1.05 11.47
C ARG A 350 -0.42 -1.13 10.00
N PHE A 351 -0.18 -2.33 9.49
CA PHE A 351 -0.01 -2.52 8.05
C PHE A 351 -1.25 -2.10 7.28
N SER A 352 -1.04 -1.52 6.12
CA SER A 352 -2.09 -1.37 5.12
C SER A 352 -1.67 -2.02 3.80
N TYR A 353 -2.66 -2.39 3.00
CA TYR A 353 -2.44 -3.03 1.71
C TYR A 353 -2.97 -2.16 0.58
N SER A 354 -2.23 -2.10 -0.51
CA SER A 354 -2.63 -1.46 -1.75
C SER A 354 -2.27 -2.34 -2.95
N ASN A 355 -2.83 -2.06 -4.08
CA ASN A 355 -2.54 -2.73 -5.35
C ASN A 355 -2.51 -4.28 -5.32
N PRO A 356 -3.57 -4.99 -4.84
CA PRO A 356 -4.85 -4.51 -4.29
C PRO A 356 -4.89 -4.49 -2.76
N ASN A 357 -5.91 -3.82 -2.19
CA ASN A 357 -6.14 -3.88 -0.75
C ASN A 357 -6.78 -5.21 -0.33
N LEU A 358 -5.96 -6.18 0.04
CA LEU A 358 -6.41 -7.52 0.49
C LEU A 358 -7.12 -7.51 1.86
N GLN A 359 -6.98 -6.45 2.66
CA GLN A 359 -7.67 -6.33 3.95
C GLN A 359 -9.18 -6.05 3.79
N GLN A 360 -9.62 -5.65 2.58
CA GLN A 360 -11.04 -5.40 2.29
C GLN A 360 -11.80 -6.63 1.82
N ILE A 361 -11.15 -7.79 1.69
CA ILE A 361 -11.82 -9.04 1.31
C ILE A 361 -12.95 -9.33 2.30
N PRO A 362 -14.20 -9.50 1.82
CA PRO A 362 -15.36 -9.65 2.69
C PRO A 362 -15.26 -10.90 3.55
N ALA A 363 -15.56 -10.76 4.85
CA ALA A 363 -15.53 -11.86 5.80
C ALA A 363 -16.86 -12.05 6.53
N ARG A 364 -17.64 -10.97 6.70
CA ARG A 364 -18.85 -10.98 7.55
C ARG A 364 -20.14 -11.29 6.78
N ASP A 365 -20.16 -11.09 5.47
CA ASP A 365 -21.32 -11.41 4.66
C ASP A 365 -21.39 -12.93 4.45
N PRO A 366 -22.48 -13.60 4.88
CA PRO A 366 -22.54 -15.07 4.87
C PRO A 366 -22.60 -15.67 3.46
N GLU A 367 -23.01 -14.91 2.46
CA GLU A 367 -23.09 -15.36 1.06
C GLU A 367 -21.83 -15.00 0.28
N THR A 368 -21.48 -13.71 0.25
CA THR A 368 -20.38 -13.21 -0.60
C THR A 368 -19.00 -13.43 0.01
N GLY A 369 -18.91 -13.47 1.34
CA GLY A 369 -17.64 -13.71 2.05
C GLY A 369 -17.01 -15.05 1.64
N PRO A 370 -17.69 -16.19 1.84
CA PRO A 370 -17.18 -17.49 1.45
C PRO A 370 -16.85 -17.59 -0.04
N LEU A 371 -17.70 -17.03 -0.92
CA LEU A 371 -17.47 -17.06 -2.36
C LEU A 371 -16.16 -16.39 -2.78
N ILE A 372 -15.86 -15.20 -2.25
CA ILE A 372 -14.63 -14.49 -2.60
C ILE A 372 -13.42 -15.10 -1.90
N ARG A 373 -13.57 -15.50 -0.64
CA ARG A 373 -12.45 -16.08 0.13
C ARG A 373 -12.04 -17.45 -0.41
N SER A 374 -12.94 -18.24 -0.96
CA SER A 374 -12.61 -19.53 -1.59
C SER A 374 -11.75 -19.41 -2.85
N LEU A 375 -11.69 -18.23 -3.46
CA LEU A 375 -10.79 -17.97 -4.59
C LEU A 375 -9.30 -17.90 -4.17
N PHE A 376 -9.02 -17.64 -2.89
CA PHE A 376 -7.67 -17.66 -2.34
C PHE A 376 -7.36 -19.07 -1.84
N ILE A 377 -6.39 -19.71 -2.48
CA ILE A 377 -6.07 -21.11 -2.24
C ILE A 377 -4.66 -21.27 -1.69
N PRO A 378 -4.38 -22.25 -0.82
CA PRO A 378 -3.04 -22.56 -0.38
C PRO A 378 -2.22 -23.19 -1.50
N GLU A 379 -0.93 -23.41 -1.27
CA GLU A 379 -0.09 -24.23 -2.14
C GLU A 379 -0.62 -25.67 -2.18
N GLU A 380 -0.30 -26.38 -3.24
CA GLU A 380 -0.68 -27.78 -3.39
C GLU A 380 -0.15 -28.62 -2.22
N GLY A 381 -1.01 -29.38 -1.60
CA GLY A 381 -0.69 -30.18 -0.42
C GLY A 381 -0.59 -29.39 0.90
N MET A 382 -0.76 -28.07 0.86
CA MET A 382 -0.74 -27.20 2.05
C MET A 382 -2.15 -26.81 2.52
N LYS A 383 -2.22 -26.21 3.69
CA LYS A 383 -3.46 -25.69 4.28
C LYS A 383 -3.24 -24.25 4.75
N TRP A 384 -4.32 -23.48 4.83
CA TRP A 384 -4.30 -22.19 5.50
C TRP A 384 -4.22 -22.35 7.01
N GLY A 385 -3.24 -21.70 7.64
CA GLY A 385 -3.23 -21.44 9.07
C GLY A 385 -3.80 -20.05 9.33
N CYS A 386 -4.77 -19.94 10.22
CA CYS A 386 -5.31 -18.66 10.68
C CYS A 386 -4.87 -18.43 12.13
N PHE A 387 -4.12 -17.36 12.34
CA PHE A 387 -3.63 -16.98 13.66
C PHE A 387 -4.17 -15.59 13.99
N ASP A 388 -4.85 -15.46 15.12
CA ASP A 388 -5.41 -14.19 15.58
C ASP A 388 -5.27 -14.09 17.10
N TYR A 389 -4.82 -12.94 17.58
CA TYR A 389 -4.73 -12.71 19.02
C TYR A 389 -6.14 -12.58 19.62
N SER A 390 -6.41 -13.39 20.64
CA SER A 390 -7.68 -13.29 21.35
C SER A 390 -7.80 -11.96 22.08
N GLN A 391 -8.74 -11.14 21.63
CA GLN A 391 -9.09 -9.87 22.27
C GLN A 391 -7.90 -8.94 22.53
N GLN A 392 -7.01 -8.79 21.56
CA GLN A 392 -5.79 -7.98 21.67
C GLN A 392 -6.07 -6.58 22.23
N GLU A 393 -7.03 -5.85 21.64
CA GLU A 393 -7.33 -4.48 22.02
C GLU A 393 -7.87 -4.35 23.46
N PRO A 394 -8.87 -5.14 23.92
CA PRO A 394 -9.28 -5.13 25.32
C PRO A 394 -8.16 -5.47 26.31
N ARG A 395 -7.28 -6.42 25.96
CA ARG A 395 -6.11 -6.78 26.81
C ARG A 395 -5.13 -5.62 26.94
N LEU A 396 -4.83 -4.93 25.83
CA LEU A 396 -3.97 -3.75 25.84
C LEU A 396 -4.60 -2.60 26.64
N VAL A 397 -5.91 -2.36 26.49
CA VAL A 397 -6.61 -1.36 27.28
C VAL A 397 -6.53 -1.68 28.77
N ALA A 398 -6.78 -2.92 29.17
CA ALA A 398 -6.66 -3.37 30.58
C ALA A 398 -5.21 -3.19 31.09
N HIS A 399 -4.20 -3.58 30.30
CA HIS A 399 -2.79 -3.43 30.65
C HIS A 399 -2.40 -1.96 30.93
N TYR A 400 -2.73 -1.06 29.99
CA TYR A 400 -2.39 0.36 30.18
C TYR A 400 -3.20 1.02 31.29
N ALA A 401 -4.48 0.69 31.41
CA ALA A 401 -5.31 1.19 32.50
C ALA A 401 -4.75 0.77 33.87
N LEU A 402 -4.26 -0.46 34.00
CA LEU A 402 -3.56 -0.94 35.20
C LEU A 402 -2.27 -0.16 35.43
N LYS A 403 -1.45 0.01 34.40
CA LYS A 403 -0.18 0.76 34.46
C LYS A 403 -0.39 2.22 34.90
N PHE A 404 -1.50 2.83 34.53
CA PHE A 404 -1.89 4.19 34.94
C PHE A 404 -2.65 4.23 36.27
N GLY A 405 -2.84 3.09 36.96
CA GLY A 405 -3.51 3.04 38.26
C GLY A 405 -4.99 3.42 38.23
N LEU A 406 -5.69 3.19 37.11
CA LEU A 406 -7.11 3.51 37.01
C LEU A 406 -7.94 2.61 37.95
N PRO A 407 -8.99 3.16 38.59
CA PRO A 407 -9.80 2.38 39.52
C PRO A 407 -10.55 1.23 38.82
N SER A 408 -10.78 0.16 39.58
CA SER A 408 -11.58 -1.01 39.15
C SER A 408 -11.03 -1.84 37.97
N VAL A 409 -9.79 -1.60 37.53
CA VAL A 409 -9.17 -2.35 36.42
C VAL A 409 -8.60 -3.68 36.87
N ASN A 410 -8.20 -3.81 38.15
CA ASN A 410 -7.61 -5.03 38.71
C ASN A 410 -8.48 -6.27 38.42
N THR A 411 -9.79 -6.18 38.62
CA THR A 411 -10.72 -7.30 38.41
C THR A 411 -10.67 -7.85 36.98
N ILE A 412 -10.52 -6.99 35.97
CA ILE A 412 -10.45 -7.40 34.56
C ILE A 412 -9.07 -7.95 34.24
N ALA A 413 -8.01 -7.32 34.73
CA ALA A 413 -6.64 -7.80 34.58
C ALA A 413 -6.49 -9.20 35.22
N ASP A 414 -6.93 -9.37 36.47
CA ASP A 414 -6.93 -10.64 37.18
C ASP A 414 -7.75 -11.73 36.46
N SER A 415 -8.86 -11.35 35.83
CA SER A 415 -9.65 -12.29 35.02
C SER A 415 -8.88 -12.78 33.80
N TYR A 416 -8.14 -11.90 33.12
CA TYR A 416 -7.30 -12.31 31.97
C TYR A 416 -6.09 -13.16 32.39
N ASP A 417 -5.52 -12.91 33.55
CA ASP A 417 -4.39 -13.67 34.09
C ASP A 417 -4.82 -15.04 34.59
N SER A 418 -6.03 -15.13 35.15
CA SER A 418 -6.56 -16.39 35.70
C SER A 418 -7.19 -17.29 34.63
N ASP A 419 -7.76 -16.74 33.59
CA ASP A 419 -8.41 -17.49 32.50
C ASP A 419 -8.16 -16.84 31.12
N ALA A 420 -7.34 -17.51 30.31
CA ALA A 420 -7.03 -17.10 28.95
C ALA A 420 -8.25 -17.01 28.04
N SER A 421 -9.35 -17.70 28.38
CA SER A 421 -10.63 -17.68 27.66
C SER A 421 -11.54 -16.50 28.02
N THR A 422 -11.17 -15.66 29.00
CA THR A 422 -11.93 -14.48 29.41
C THR A 422 -12.34 -13.62 28.21
N ASP A 423 -13.64 -13.37 28.10
CA ASP A 423 -14.22 -12.57 27.01
C ASP A 423 -14.83 -11.28 27.53
N PHE A 424 -14.05 -10.19 27.46
CA PHE A 424 -14.49 -8.86 27.88
C PHE A 424 -15.80 -8.39 27.20
N HIS A 425 -15.95 -8.73 25.92
CA HIS A 425 -17.18 -8.35 25.21
C HIS A 425 -18.39 -9.13 25.69
N GLN A 426 -18.19 -10.38 26.11
CA GLN A 426 -19.24 -11.20 26.69
C GLN A 426 -19.63 -10.71 28.09
N ILE A 427 -18.65 -10.37 28.91
CA ILE A 427 -18.90 -9.76 30.26
C ILE A 427 -19.76 -8.51 30.12
N VAL A 428 -19.40 -7.59 29.20
CA VAL A 428 -20.20 -6.37 29.00
C VAL A 428 -21.57 -6.68 28.40
N ALA A 429 -21.68 -7.67 27.52
CA ALA A 429 -22.97 -8.11 26.96
C ALA A 429 -23.94 -8.58 28.05
N GLU A 430 -23.45 -9.36 29.01
CA GLU A 430 -24.23 -9.86 30.14
C GLU A 430 -24.65 -8.71 31.09
N MET A 431 -23.71 -7.84 31.43
CA MET A 431 -23.99 -6.65 32.27
C MET A 431 -25.03 -5.73 31.66
N ALA A 432 -24.93 -5.47 30.35
CA ALA A 432 -25.82 -4.56 29.63
C ALA A 432 -27.08 -5.24 29.08
N LYS A 433 -27.20 -6.56 29.18
CA LYS A 433 -28.27 -7.39 28.62
C LYS A 433 -28.49 -7.17 27.11
N ILE A 434 -27.38 -7.12 26.36
CA ILE A 434 -27.37 -6.94 24.91
C ILE A 434 -26.61 -8.10 24.23
N PRO A 435 -26.83 -8.34 22.94
CA PRO A 435 -26.03 -9.32 22.20
C PRO A 435 -24.53 -9.02 22.23
N ARG A 436 -23.68 -10.06 22.33
CA ARG A 436 -22.21 -9.92 22.34
C ARG A 436 -21.67 -9.10 21.16
N SER A 437 -22.28 -9.24 19.96
CA SER A 437 -21.89 -8.47 18.77
C SER A 437 -22.11 -6.96 18.94
N GLN A 438 -23.17 -6.56 19.62
CA GLN A 438 -23.44 -5.15 19.94
C GLN A 438 -22.46 -4.66 21.01
N ALA A 439 -22.24 -5.43 22.09
CA ALA A 439 -21.25 -5.12 23.11
C ALA A 439 -19.86 -4.93 22.51
N LYS A 440 -19.44 -5.81 21.58
CA LYS A 440 -18.18 -5.66 20.87
C LYS A 440 -18.11 -4.33 20.11
N THR A 441 -19.15 -3.94 19.41
CA THR A 441 -19.19 -2.67 18.66
C THR A 441 -19.09 -1.46 19.60
N ILE A 442 -19.84 -1.49 20.69
CA ILE A 442 -19.84 -0.42 21.69
C ILE A 442 -18.47 -0.32 22.38
N ASN A 443 -17.90 -1.43 22.84
CA ASN A 443 -16.63 -1.44 23.53
C ASN A 443 -15.50 -0.89 22.64
N LEU A 444 -15.40 -1.38 21.40
CA LEU A 444 -14.41 -0.87 20.46
C LEU A 444 -14.66 0.61 20.14
N GLY A 445 -15.92 1.01 19.94
CA GLY A 445 -16.28 2.41 19.74
C GLY A 445 -15.83 3.30 20.89
N LEU A 446 -16.05 2.87 22.12
CA LEU A 446 -15.63 3.61 23.33
C LEU A 446 -14.11 3.69 23.45
N PHE A 447 -13.36 2.60 23.17
CA PHE A 447 -11.89 2.62 23.18
C PHE A 447 -11.33 3.63 22.17
N TYR A 448 -12.02 3.82 21.04
CA TYR A 448 -11.68 4.82 20.02
C TYR A 448 -12.38 6.16 20.16
N GLY A 449 -12.93 6.49 21.34
CA GLY A 449 -13.48 7.80 21.65
C GLY A 449 -14.89 8.06 21.08
N MET A 450 -15.68 7.04 20.83
CA MET A 450 -17.08 7.19 20.41
C MET A 450 -17.89 7.90 21.47
N GLY A 451 -18.53 9.02 21.12
CA GLY A 451 -19.45 9.75 21.99
C GLY A 451 -20.90 9.25 21.91
N LYS A 452 -21.79 9.82 22.77
CA LYS A 452 -23.22 9.45 22.84
C LYS A 452 -24.00 9.71 21.54
N ALA A 453 -23.51 10.60 20.68
CA ALA A 453 -24.20 10.97 19.42
C ALA A 453 -23.95 9.99 18.25
N LYS A 454 -23.09 9.00 18.44
CA LYS A 454 -22.83 7.93 17.48
C LYS A 454 -23.34 6.60 18.00
#